data_affa203a52be62a61155290536409471
#
_entry.id   affa203a52be62a61155290536409471
#
_cell.length_a   1.000
_cell.length_b   1.000
_cell.length_c   1.000
_cell.angle_alpha   90.00
_cell.angle_beta   90.00
_cell.angle_gamma   90.00
#
_symmetry.space_group_name_H-M   'P 1'
#
loop_
_entity.id
_entity.type
_entity.pdbx_description
1 polymer ?
#
loop_
_entity_poly.entity_id
_entity_poly.type
_entity_poly.pdbx_seq_one_letter_code
_entity_poly.pdbx_strand_id
1 'polypeptide(L)'
;EIASCLVGSEMCIRDSLMVVIPATLLGSLASGLVMMKRGKELADDPEFQRRVADGTLVLRGHKEEKVVDTSSFSKQSKISVIAFLVAMVAVVLLGVVKSLRPVLADGSTMGMTDIIQIFMLCAATVICLVMDKKADAILEMPVFKSGVFAAVICLGLCWMVNIFIGAQSTFLTETVSQFTNKYPWVFIIACYLVGNITTSQGSTTAIVIPLGLALGISTPVLLAGWVTIGSHFLIPAASESLAAIAFDTAGTTKIGKFVFNTSYLLPSLVMAVVDAAVAFLLASVIL
;
A
#
# COMPACT_ATOMS: atom_id res chain seq x y z
N GLU A 1 15.45 14.64 6.26
CA GLU A 1 15.00 15.82 7.07
C GLU A 1 13.60 16.34 6.68
N ILE A 2 13.23 16.35 5.40
CA ILE A 2 11.92 16.88 4.94
C ILE A 2 10.79 15.87 5.21
N ALA A 3 11.03 14.57 5.04
CA ALA A 3 10.08 13.53 5.46
C ALA A 3 9.90 13.48 6.99
N SER A 4 10.93 13.89 7.76
CA SER A 4 10.82 14.03 9.20
C SER A 4 10.02 15.26 9.62
N CYS A 5 9.87 16.28 8.78
CA CYS A 5 9.06 17.45 9.09
C CYS A 5 7.55 17.20 8.92
N LEU A 6 7.14 16.34 7.96
CA LEU A 6 5.76 15.82 7.86
C LEU A 6 5.45 14.75 8.93
N VAL A 7 6.48 14.11 9.47
CA VAL A 7 6.39 13.06 10.50
C VAL A 7 6.94 13.54 11.86
N GLY A 8 7.53 14.73 11.92
CA GLY A 8 8.41 15.16 13.03
C GLY A 8 7.76 15.92 14.16
N SER A 9 6.53 16.43 14.03
CA SER A 9 5.80 16.97 15.17
C SER A 9 4.60 16.07 15.49
N GLU A 10 4.34 15.83 16.77
CA GLU A 10 3.19 15.03 17.21
C GLU A 10 1.86 15.57 16.68
N MET A 11 1.79 16.88 16.51
CA MET A 11 0.65 17.58 15.94
C MET A 11 0.43 17.19 14.46
N CYS A 12 1.48 17.14 13.65
CA CYS A 12 1.36 16.79 12.22
C CYS A 12 0.92 15.34 11.97
N ILE A 13 1.35 14.38 12.78
CA ILE A 13 0.93 12.97 12.64
C ILE A 13 -0.55 12.82 12.99
N ARG A 14 -0.97 13.40 14.11
CA ARG A 14 -2.35 13.33 14.57
C ARG A 14 -3.30 13.97 13.56
N ASP A 15 -2.95 15.15 13.08
CA ASP A 15 -3.77 15.94 12.15
C ASP A 15 -3.84 15.24 10.79
N SER A 16 -2.73 14.67 10.29
CA SER A 16 -2.71 13.86 9.09
C SER A 16 -3.58 12.61 9.23
N LEU A 17 -3.56 11.92 10.37
CA LEU A 17 -4.41 10.76 10.62
C LEU A 17 -5.90 11.13 10.69
N MET A 18 -6.23 12.30 11.25
CA MET A 18 -7.61 12.81 11.27
C MET A 18 -8.16 13.09 9.87
N VAL A 19 -7.29 13.37 8.90
CA VAL A 19 -7.67 13.56 7.49
C VAL A 19 -7.70 12.22 6.75
N VAL A 20 -6.64 11.43 6.88
CA VAL A 20 -6.43 10.22 6.07
C VAL A 20 -7.43 9.12 6.42
N ILE A 21 -7.66 8.86 7.71
CA ILE A 21 -8.56 7.76 8.13
C ILE A 21 -9.99 7.98 7.63
N PRO A 22 -10.65 9.12 7.84
CA PRO A 22 -11.99 9.34 7.31
C PRO A 22 -12.02 9.33 5.77
N ALA A 23 -11.00 9.90 5.10
CA ALA A 23 -10.95 9.93 3.65
C ALA A 23 -10.92 8.51 3.07
N THR A 24 -9.98 7.67 3.51
CA THR A 24 -9.86 6.29 3.02
C THR A 24 -11.07 5.43 3.36
N LEU A 25 -11.68 5.60 4.53
CA LEU A 25 -12.91 4.89 4.90
C LEU A 25 -14.08 5.28 4.00
N LEU A 26 -14.27 6.58 3.76
CA LEU A 26 -15.35 7.07 2.90
C LEU A 26 -15.12 6.71 1.43
N GLY A 27 -13.88 6.76 0.95
CA GLY A 27 -13.54 6.32 -0.41
C GLY A 27 -13.78 4.84 -0.61
N SER A 28 -13.35 4.01 0.33
CA SER A 28 -13.59 2.56 0.31
C SER A 28 -15.08 2.24 0.35
N LEU A 29 -15.84 2.91 1.23
CA LEU A 29 -17.28 2.75 1.34
C LEU A 29 -18.00 3.17 0.04
N ALA A 30 -17.64 4.32 -0.52
CA ALA A 30 -18.22 4.83 -1.76
C ALA A 30 -17.94 3.88 -2.93
N SER A 31 -16.71 3.39 -3.04
CA SER A 31 -16.33 2.38 -4.03
C SER A 31 -17.16 1.11 -3.89
N GLY A 32 -17.30 0.58 -2.67
CA GLY A 32 -18.13 -0.60 -2.40
C GLY A 32 -19.58 -0.39 -2.76
N LEU A 33 -20.19 0.73 -2.38
CA LEU A 33 -21.58 1.06 -2.69
C LEU A 33 -21.85 1.20 -4.20
N VAL A 34 -20.92 1.77 -4.95
CA VAL A 34 -21.02 1.86 -6.41
C VAL A 34 -20.96 0.47 -7.04
N MET A 35 -20.06 -0.39 -6.55
CA MET A 35 -19.91 -1.75 -7.06
C MET A 35 -21.10 -2.63 -6.72
N MET A 36 -21.68 -2.51 -5.53
CA MET A 36 -22.92 -3.22 -5.16
C MET A 36 -24.08 -2.98 -6.13
N LYS A 37 -24.16 -1.77 -6.72
CA LYS A 37 -25.22 -1.41 -7.68
C LYS A 37 -24.89 -1.80 -9.13
N ARG A 38 -23.63 -2.09 -9.42
CA ARG A 38 -23.15 -2.36 -10.79
C ARG A 38 -22.72 -3.79 -11.03
N GLY A 39 -22.39 -4.53 -9.98
CA GLY A 39 -22.04 -5.94 -10.05
C GLY A 39 -23.29 -6.80 -10.31
N LYS A 40 -23.16 -7.80 -11.18
CA LYS A 40 -24.11 -8.91 -11.29
C LYS A 40 -23.51 -10.12 -10.59
N GLU A 41 -24.37 -10.95 -10.04
CA GLU A 41 -23.92 -12.27 -9.58
C GLU A 41 -23.36 -13.06 -10.77
N LEU A 42 -22.28 -13.81 -10.56
CA LEU A 42 -21.63 -14.58 -11.64
C LEU A 42 -22.60 -15.57 -12.32
N ALA A 43 -23.56 -16.08 -11.56
CA ALA A 43 -24.61 -16.96 -12.09
C ALA A 43 -25.55 -16.25 -13.09
N ASP A 44 -25.72 -14.95 -12.95
CA ASP A 44 -26.63 -14.13 -13.75
C ASP A 44 -25.92 -13.30 -14.83
N ASP A 45 -24.59 -13.41 -14.91
CA ASP A 45 -23.79 -12.68 -15.90
C ASP A 45 -23.67 -13.51 -17.20
N PRO A 46 -24.30 -13.08 -18.29
CA PRO A 46 -24.28 -13.83 -19.55
C PRO A 46 -22.90 -13.92 -20.19
N GLU A 47 -22.02 -12.92 -19.96
CA GLU A 47 -20.65 -12.97 -20.47
C GLU A 47 -19.80 -13.98 -19.70
N PHE A 48 -19.98 -14.07 -18.40
CA PHE A 48 -19.35 -15.09 -17.57
C PHE A 48 -19.79 -16.49 -18.00
N GLN A 49 -21.09 -16.71 -18.13
CA GLN A 49 -21.64 -18.02 -18.55
C GLN A 49 -21.14 -18.40 -19.95
N ARG A 50 -21.10 -17.46 -20.87
CA ARG A 50 -20.55 -17.70 -22.21
C ARG A 50 -19.08 -18.13 -22.16
N ARG A 51 -18.25 -17.45 -21.39
CA ARG A 51 -16.83 -17.77 -21.26
C ARG A 51 -16.57 -19.12 -20.61
N VAL A 52 -17.42 -19.50 -19.66
CA VAL A 52 -17.39 -20.84 -19.08
C VAL A 52 -17.78 -21.89 -20.11
N ALA A 53 -18.85 -21.66 -20.88
CA ALA A 53 -19.32 -22.56 -21.93
C ALA A 53 -18.32 -22.72 -23.07
N ASP A 54 -17.67 -21.62 -23.48
CA ASP A 54 -16.64 -21.60 -24.53
C ASP A 54 -15.28 -22.16 -24.05
N GLY A 55 -15.15 -22.55 -22.77
CA GLY A 55 -13.89 -23.05 -22.19
C GLY A 55 -12.78 -22.02 -22.10
N THR A 56 -13.08 -20.73 -22.37
CA THR A 56 -12.12 -19.63 -22.25
C THR A 56 -11.86 -19.21 -20.81
N LEU A 57 -12.77 -19.59 -19.90
CA LEU A 57 -12.64 -19.41 -18.46
C LEU A 57 -12.73 -20.79 -17.79
N VAL A 58 -11.60 -21.23 -17.26
CA VAL A 58 -11.59 -22.43 -16.42
C VAL A 58 -11.87 -21.98 -15.00
N LEU A 59 -13.05 -22.36 -14.48
CA LEU A 59 -13.37 -22.13 -13.08
C LEU A 59 -12.28 -22.79 -12.22
N ARG A 60 -11.58 -22.00 -11.46
CA ARG A 60 -10.78 -22.51 -10.36
C ARG A 60 -11.79 -23.03 -9.34
N GLY A 61 -12.10 -24.32 -9.41
CA GLY A 61 -12.93 -24.92 -8.37
C GLY A 61 -12.42 -24.44 -7.03
N HIS A 62 -13.31 -24.04 -6.15
CA HIS A 62 -12.94 -23.90 -4.76
C HIS A 62 -12.22 -25.20 -4.41
N LYS A 63 -10.89 -25.17 -4.35
CA LYS A 63 -10.22 -26.15 -3.51
C LYS A 63 -10.85 -25.85 -2.18
N GLU A 64 -11.71 -26.76 -1.71
CA GLU A 64 -12.13 -26.72 -0.32
C GLU A 64 -10.88 -26.38 0.44
N GLU A 65 -10.79 -25.15 0.96
CA GLU A 65 -9.73 -24.83 1.90
C GLU A 65 -9.93 -25.92 2.94
N LYS A 66 -9.04 -26.91 2.92
CA LYS A 66 -8.97 -27.87 4.02
C LYS A 66 -8.89 -26.97 5.21
N VAL A 67 -9.99 -26.90 5.97
CA VAL A 67 -10.02 -26.18 7.25
C VAL A 67 -8.77 -26.66 7.95
N VAL A 68 -7.75 -25.82 7.97
CA VAL A 68 -6.45 -26.20 8.49
C VAL A 68 -6.71 -26.42 9.96
N ASP A 69 -6.76 -27.68 10.35
CA ASP A 69 -6.98 -28.04 11.73
C ASP A 69 -5.86 -27.42 12.55
N THR A 70 -6.19 -26.31 13.22
CA THR A 70 -5.25 -25.55 14.06
C THR A 70 -4.71 -26.38 15.21
N SER A 71 -5.35 -27.50 15.55
CA SER A 71 -4.87 -28.44 16.55
C SER A 71 -3.62 -29.21 16.08
N SER A 72 -3.42 -29.32 14.76
CA SER A 72 -2.30 -30.05 14.14
C SER A 72 -1.00 -29.23 14.05
N PHE A 73 -1.01 -27.96 14.40
CA PHE A 73 0.21 -27.13 14.37
C PHE A 73 1.22 -27.53 15.43
N SER A 74 2.46 -27.69 15.00
CA SER A 74 3.57 -28.00 15.90
C SER A 74 3.75 -26.92 16.97
N LYS A 75 4.33 -27.27 18.12
CA LYS A 75 4.66 -26.29 19.16
C LYS A 75 5.58 -25.18 18.62
N GLN A 76 6.50 -25.54 17.75
CA GLN A 76 7.43 -24.63 17.09
C GLN A 76 6.72 -23.59 16.20
N SER A 77 5.73 -24.03 15.42
CA SER A 77 4.90 -23.12 14.62
C SER A 77 4.14 -22.12 15.50
N LYS A 78 3.61 -22.56 16.62
CA LYS A 78 2.92 -21.68 17.59
C LYS A 78 3.87 -20.64 18.21
N ILE A 79 5.07 -21.07 18.61
CA ILE A 79 6.10 -20.17 19.15
C ILE A 79 6.52 -19.14 18.10
N SER A 80 6.71 -19.55 16.85
CA SER A 80 7.06 -18.66 15.74
C SER A 80 6.02 -17.56 15.52
N VAL A 81 4.73 -17.93 15.54
CA VAL A 81 3.63 -16.95 15.40
C VAL A 81 3.59 -16.00 16.61
N ILE A 82 3.75 -16.54 17.83
CA ILE A 82 3.77 -15.71 19.03
C ILE A 82 4.94 -14.73 19.01
N ALA A 83 6.14 -15.18 18.63
CA ALA A 83 7.31 -14.31 18.52
C ALA A 83 7.08 -13.15 17.55
N PHE A 84 6.48 -13.43 16.40
CA PHE A 84 6.13 -12.40 15.41
C PHE A 84 5.09 -11.41 15.96
N LEU A 85 4.02 -11.92 16.60
CA LEU A 85 2.98 -11.07 17.18
C LEU A 85 3.51 -10.18 18.31
N VAL A 86 4.38 -10.72 19.17
CA VAL A 86 5.04 -9.94 20.22
C VAL A 86 5.88 -8.82 19.63
N ALA A 87 6.67 -9.10 18.60
CA ALA A 87 7.44 -8.08 17.92
C ALA A 87 6.55 -6.99 17.28
N MET A 88 5.45 -7.40 16.64
CA MET A 88 4.47 -6.45 16.09
C MET A 88 3.87 -5.55 17.17
N VAL A 89 3.41 -6.14 18.28
CA VAL A 89 2.84 -5.36 19.39
C VAL A 89 3.88 -4.39 19.96
N ALA A 90 5.12 -4.84 20.15
CA ALA A 90 6.21 -3.98 20.62
C ALA A 90 6.46 -2.79 19.68
N VAL A 91 6.51 -3.02 18.36
CA VAL A 91 6.66 -1.97 17.36
C VAL A 91 5.51 -0.97 17.42
N VAL A 92 4.27 -1.45 17.52
CA VAL A 92 3.08 -0.58 17.64
C VAL A 92 3.13 0.24 18.92
N LEU A 93 3.47 -0.36 20.06
CA LEU A 93 3.58 0.34 21.34
C LEU A 93 4.64 1.44 21.30
N LEU A 94 5.84 1.13 20.75
CA LEU A 94 6.91 2.12 20.58
C LEU A 94 6.55 3.19 19.53
N GLY A 95 5.66 2.85 18.59
CA GLY A 95 5.11 3.80 17.62
C GLY A 95 4.20 4.83 18.29
N VAL A 96 3.29 4.35 19.15
CA VAL A 96 2.29 5.19 19.84
C VAL A 96 2.90 5.95 21.00
N VAL A 97 3.75 5.29 21.80
CA VAL A 97 4.32 5.87 23.03
C VAL A 97 5.78 6.23 22.81
N LYS A 98 6.03 7.45 22.35
CA LYS A 98 7.40 7.93 22.05
C LYS A 98 8.35 7.88 23.24
N SER A 99 7.83 8.08 24.46
CA SER A 99 8.65 8.04 25.69
C SER A 99 9.26 6.67 26.00
N LEU A 100 8.75 5.60 25.39
CA LEU A 100 9.32 4.26 25.51
C LEU A 100 10.44 3.98 24.50
N ARG A 101 10.66 4.85 23.53
CA ARG A 101 11.71 4.66 22.53
C ARG A 101 13.09 4.83 23.16
N PRO A 102 14.07 4.00 22.79
CA PRO A 102 15.45 4.17 23.21
C PRO A 102 15.99 5.54 22.81
N VAL A 103 16.76 6.14 23.70
CA VAL A 103 17.50 7.38 23.43
C VAL A 103 18.90 7.00 23.00
N LEU A 104 19.36 7.55 21.88
CA LEU A 104 20.70 7.36 21.34
C LEU A 104 21.73 8.17 22.11
N ALA A 105 23.02 7.87 21.91
CA ALA A 105 24.11 8.55 22.61
C ALA A 105 24.21 10.07 22.31
N ASP A 106 23.63 10.51 21.21
CA ASP A 106 23.53 11.91 20.82
C ASP A 106 22.30 12.64 21.44
N GLY A 107 21.53 11.96 22.28
CA GLY A 107 20.32 12.49 22.92
C GLY A 107 19.06 12.45 22.04
N SER A 108 19.17 11.99 20.81
CA SER A 108 18.01 11.81 19.93
C SER A 108 17.24 10.52 20.24
N THR A 109 15.94 10.49 19.98
CA THR A 109 15.14 9.25 20.09
C THR A 109 15.30 8.40 18.84
N MET A 110 15.41 7.08 19.03
CA MET A 110 15.54 6.13 17.93
C MET A 110 14.39 6.23 16.93
N GLY A 111 14.73 6.24 15.64
CA GLY A 111 13.76 6.30 14.54
C GLY A 111 12.87 5.06 14.46
N MET A 112 11.63 5.22 13.98
CA MET A 112 10.72 4.08 13.83
C MET A 112 11.24 3.04 12.85
N THR A 113 11.95 3.44 11.82
CA THR A 113 12.56 2.53 10.84
C THR A 113 13.54 1.58 11.52
N ASP A 114 14.41 2.10 12.38
CA ASP A 114 15.39 1.30 13.11
C ASP A 114 14.73 0.35 14.11
N ILE A 115 13.70 0.85 14.82
CA ILE A 115 12.90 0.04 15.74
C ILE A 115 12.26 -1.15 15.01
N ILE A 116 11.60 -0.90 13.88
CA ILE A 116 10.97 -1.95 13.06
C ILE A 116 12.02 -2.97 12.62
N GLN A 117 13.15 -2.50 12.09
CA GLN A 117 14.23 -3.40 11.63
C GLN A 117 14.77 -4.27 12.76
N ILE A 118 15.05 -3.70 13.92
CA ILE A 118 15.57 -4.43 15.09
C ILE A 118 14.56 -5.49 15.55
N PHE A 119 13.30 -5.11 15.77
CA PHE A 119 12.30 -6.06 16.26
C PHE A 119 11.98 -7.16 15.25
N MET A 120 11.93 -6.84 13.95
CA MET A 120 11.69 -7.84 12.90
C MET A 120 12.88 -8.79 12.76
N LEU A 121 14.13 -8.30 12.84
CA LEU A 121 15.32 -9.15 12.84
C LEU A 121 15.40 -10.06 14.09
N CYS A 122 15.06 -9.53 15.26
CA CYS A 122 14.97 -10.33 16.47
C CYS A 122 13.92 -11.43 16.35
N ALA A 123 12.71 -11.09 15.85
CA ALA A 123 11.65 -12.07 15.63
C ALA A 123 12.08 -13.13 14.61
N ALA A 124 12.68 -12.72 13.49
CA ALA A 124 13.21 -13.65 12.49
C ALA A 124 14.28 -14.60 13.07
N THR A 125 15.18 -14.08 13.91
CA THR A 125 16.20 -14.88 14.59
C THR A 125 15.56 -15.93 15.50
N VAL A 126 14.59 -15.54 16.33
CA VAL A 126 13.86 -16.47 17.21
C VAL A 126 13.14 -17.55 16.38
N ILE A 127 12.47 -17.15 15.30
CA ILE A 127 11.80 -18.08 14.40
C ILE A 127 12.76 -19.08 13.79
N CYS A 128 13.92 -18.61 13.27
CA CYS A 128 14.94 -19.48 12.69
C CYS A 128 15.54 -20.46 13.71
N LEU A 129 15.69 -20.06 14.97
CA LEU A 129 16.23 -20.93 16.02
C LEU A 129 15.23 -22.00 16.49
N VAL A 130 13.94 -21.70 16.40
CA VAL A 130 12.86 -22.58 16.90
C VAL A 130 12.32 -23.50 15.81
N MET A 131 12.42 -23.13 14.54
CA MET A 131 11.86 -23.90 13.43
C MET A 131 12.50 -25.27 13.25
N ASP A 132 11.69 -26.29 13.01
CA ASP A 132 12.15 -27.67 12.76
C ASP A 132 12.68 -27.88 11.33
N LYS A 133 12.34 -26.99 10.42
CA LYS A 133 12.72 -27.09 9.00
C LYS A 133 14.03 -26.36 8.75
N LYS A 134 14.79 -26.86 7.78
CA LYS A 134 16.00 -26.15 7.33
C LYS A 134 15.64 -24.76 6.80
N ALA A 135 16.49 -23.79 7.06
CA ALA A 135 16.30 -22.40 6.62
C ALA A 135 16.05 -22.29 5.10
N ASP A 136 16.59 -23.22 4.31
CA ASP A 136 16.36 -23.27 2.86
C ASP A 136 14.89 -23.39 2.47
N ALA A 137 14.06 -24.00 3.33
CA ALA A 137 12.63 -24.08 3.09
C ALA A 137 11.93 -22.70 3.06
N ILE A 138 12.51 -21.68 3.70
CA ILE A 138 12.01 -20.30 3.66
C ILE A 138 12.13 -19.73 2.25
N LEU A 139 13.24 -20.03 1.57
CA LEU A 139 13.53 -19.54 0.21
C LEU A 139 12.51 -20.02 -0.82
N GLU A 140 11.89 -21.17 -0.56
CA GLU A 140 10.88 -21.75 -1.44
C GLU A 140 9.48 -21.15 -1.23
N MET A 141 9.26 -20.47 -0.10
CA MET A 141 7.94 -19.92 0.25
C MET A 141 7.54 -18.79 -0.70
N PRO A 142 6.29 -18.79 -1.21
CA PRO A 142 5.79 -17.74 -2.10
C PRO A 142 5.89 -16.33 -1.46
N VAL A 143 5.61 -16.23 -0.17
CA VAL A 143 5.68 -14.96 0.59
C VAL A 143 7.10 -14.43 0.62
N PHE A 144 8.11 -15.27 0.83
CA PHE A 144 9.52 -14.87 0.80
C PHE A 144 9.92 -14.36 -0.59
N LYS A 145 9.58 -15.11 -1.64
CA LYS A 145 9.88 -14.71 -3.04
C LYS A 145 9.24 -13.37 -3.39
N SER A 146 7.99 -13.17 -3.01
CA SER A 146 7.28 -11.89 -3.21
C SER A 146 7.91 -10.75 -2.42
N GLY A 147 8.33 -11.00 -1.19
CA GLY A 147 9.00 -10.02 -0.34
C GLY A 147 10.36 -9.59 -0.90
N VAL A 148 11.19 -10.53 -1.33
CA VAL A 148 12.49 -10.23 -1.96
C VAL A 148 12.30 -9.48 -3.28
N PHE A 149 11.35 -9.90 -4.11
CA PHE A 149 11.01 -9.21 -5.34
C PHE A 149 10.59 -7.75 -5.08
N ALA A 150 9.70 -7.53 -4.11
CA ALA A 150 9.29 -6.19 -3.70
C ALA A 150 10.47 -5.35 -3.19
N ALA A 151 11.36 -5.93 -2.39
CA ALA A 151 12.55 -5.24 -1.88
C ALA A 151 13.50 -4.82 -3.02
N VAL A 152 13.76 -5.69 -3.98
CA VAL A 152 14.63 -5.40 -5.14
C VAL A 152 14.03 -4.30 -6.02
N ILE A 153 12.73 -4.38 -6.31
CA ILE A 153 12.03 -3.33 -7.07
C ILE A 153 12.08 -2.00 -6.31
N CYS A 154 11.75 -2.00 -5.02
CA CYS A 154 11.73 -0.81 -4.20
C CYS A 154 13.11 -0.12 -4.18
N LEU A 155 14.17 -0.89 -3.94
CA LEU A 155 15.54 -0.37 -3.97
C LEU A 155 15.89 0.21 -5.35
N GLY A 156 15.62 -0.52 -6.42
CA GLY A 156 15.93 -0.09 -7.80
C GLY A 156 15.14 1.16 -8.20
N LEU A 157 13.84 1.19 -7.99
CA LEU A 157 12.99 2.33 -8.33
C LEU A 157 13.31 3.55 -7.47
N CYS A 158 13.43 3.40 -6.15
CA CYS A 158 13.75 4.53 -5.28
C CYS A 158 15.12 5.12 -5.62
N TRP A 159 16.10 4.30 -5.92
CA TRP A 159 17.42 4.77 -6.33
C TRP A 159 17.38 5.50 -7.66
N MET A 160 16.74 4.91 -8.67
CA MET A 160 16.56 5.54 -9.98
C MET A 160 15.87 6.89 -9.88
N VAL A 161 14.78 6.98 -9.11
CA VAL A 161 14.02 8.21 -8.95
C VAL A 161 14.81 9.28 -8.20
N ASN A 162 15.54 8.91 -7.13
CA ASN A 162 16.38 9.86 -6.41
C ASN A 162 17.48 10.44 -7.32
N ILE A 163 18.11 9.61 -8.15
CA ILE A 163 19.09 10.08 -9.14
C ILE A 163 18.41 10.99 -10.16
N PHE A 164 17.24 10.62 -10.68
CA PHE A 164 16.50 11.43 -11.65
C PHE A 164 16.08 12.78 -11.06
N ILE A 165 15.51 12.80 -9.86
CA ILE A 165 15.14 14.05 -9.16
C ILE A 165 16.38 14.93 -8.94
N GLY A 166 17.49 14.33 -8.48
CA GLY A 166 18.74 15.07 -8.28
C GLY A 166 19.30 15.66 -9.56
N ALA A 167 19.31 14.86 -10.65
CA ALA A 167 19.83 15.30 -11.95
C ALA A 167 18.92 16.31 -12.65
N GLN A 168 17.61 16.27 -12.43
CA GLN A 168 16.61 17.11 -13.09
C GLN A 168 15.99 18.15 -12.15
N SER A 169 16.63 18.43 -11.02
CA SER A 169 16.09 19.34 -10.00
C SER A 169 15.72 20.72 -10.53
N THR A 170 16.55 21.33 -11.37
CA THR A 170 16.29 22.63 -11.99
C THR A 170 15.07 22.58 -12.91
N PHE A 171 15.02 21.59 -13.81
CA PHE A 171 13.87 21.40 -14.71
C PHE A 171 12.57 21.18 -13.95
N LEU A 172 12.61 20.34 -12.92
CA LEU A 172 11.44 20.07 -12.08
C LEU A 172 10.97 21.32 -11.35
N THR A 173 11.90 22.09 -10.77
CA THR A 173 11.54 23.30 -10.02
C THR A 173 11.04 24.43 -10.95
N GLU A 174 11.63 24.63 -12.10
CA GLU A 174 11.26 25.73 -12.99
C GLU A 174 10.02 25.43 -13.85
N THR A 175 9.91 24.20 -14.35
CA THR A 175 8.84 23.85 -15.29
C THR A 175 7.63 23.26 -14.58
N VAL A 176 7.86 22.27 -13.71
CA VAL A 176 6.76 21.52 -13.07
C VAL A 176 6.10 22.36 -11.99
N SER A 177 6.86 23.15 -11.20
CA SER A 177 6.29 24.01 -10.16
C SER A 177 5.37 25.08 -10.72
N GLN A 178 5.72 25.71 -11.84
CA GLN A 178 4.84 26.69 -12.48
C GLN A 178 3.51 26.06 -12.91
N PHE A 179 3.55 24.85 -13.42
CA PHE A 179 2.37 24.14 -13.90
C PHE A 179 1.51 23.65 -12.71
N THR A 180 2.11 23.07 -11.69
CA THR A 180 1.39 22.58 -10.50
C THR A 180 0.85 23.71 -9.62
N ASN A 181 1.53 24.86 -9.54
CA ASN A 181 1.01 26.02 -8.84
C ASN A 181 -0.22 26.63 -9.53
N LYS A 182 -0.26 26.57 -10.87
CA LYS A 182 -1.43 27.00 -11.64
C LYS A 182 -2.59 26.00 -11.57
N TYR A 183 -2.26 24.70 -11.50
CA TYR A 183 -3.23 23.60 -11.50
C TYR A 183 -2.89 22.57 -10.42
N PRO A 184 -3.13 22.86 -9.11
CA PRO A 184 -2.74 21.98 -8.02
C PRO A 184 -3.32 20.56 -8.11
N TRP A 185 -4.52 20.42 -8.68
CA TRP A 185 -5.17 19.12 -8.87
C TRP A 185 -4.39 18.16 -9.79
N VAL A 186 -3.51 18.68 -10.65
CA VAL A 186 -2.62 17.84 -11.49
C VAL A 186 -1.67 17.01 -10.64
N PHE A 187 -1.23 17.55 -9.49
CA PHE A 187 -0.40 16.81 -8.55
C PHE A 187 -1.16 15.61 -7.96
N ILE A 188 -2.44 15.76 -7.63
CA ILE A 188 -3.28 14.68 -7.12
C ILE A 188 -3.40 13.56 -8.16
N ILE A 189 -3.64 13.90 -9.42
CA ILE A 189 -3.70 12.93 -10.52
C ILE A 189 -2.33 12.25 -10.70
N ALA A 190 -1.24 13.00 -10.64
CA ALA A 190 0.10 12.43 -10.74
C ALA A 190 0.37 11.42 -9.62
N CYS A 191 0.01 11.72 -8.36
CA CYS A 191 0.11 10.80 -7.24
C CYS A 191 -0.65 9.49 -7.52
N TYR A 192 -1.89 9.58 -7.98
CA TYR A 192 -2.71 8.42 -8.32
C TYR A 192 -2.07 7.57 -9.44
N LEU A 193 -1.62 8.20 -10.53
CA LEU A 193 -1.03 7.49 -11.67
C LEU A 193 0.30 6.83 -11.29
N VAL A 194 1.18 7.55 -10.58
CA VAL A 194 2.46 7.00 -10.13
C VAL A 194 2.22 5.85 -9.15
N GLY A 195 1.24 5.98 -8.23
CA GLY A 195 0.84 4.90 -7.33
C GLY A 195 0.43 3.63 -8.07
N ASN A 196 -0.35 3.76 -9.13
CA ASN A 196 -0.77 2.63 -9.96
C ASN A 196 0.36 2.02 -10.79
N ILE A 197 1.37 2.80 -11.20
CA ILE A 197 2.54 2.29 -11.93
C ILE A 197 3.48 1.55 -10.98
N THR A 198 3.76 2.12 -9.82
CA THR A 198 4.67 1.53 -8.82
C THR A 198 4.03 0.36 -8.07
N THR A 199 2.70 0.30 -8.03
CA THR A 199 1.90 -0.69 -7.28
C THR A 199 2.29 -0.80 -5.81
N SER A 200 2.83 0.28 -5.23
CA SER A 200 3.33 0.33 -3.86
C SER A 200 3.11 1.70 -3.25
N GLN A 201 2.29 1.77 -2.22
CA GLN A 201 2.03 3.01 -1.49
C GLN A 201 3.30 3.59 -0.86
N GLY A 202 4.11 2.74 -0.22
CA GLY A 202 5.34 3.18 0.44
C GLY A 202 6.35 3.76 -0.54
N SER A 203 6.63 3.05 -1.65
CA SER A 203 7.56 3.51 -2.68
C SER A 203 7.08 4.80 -3.34
N THR A 204 5.80 4.88 -3.67
CA THR A 204 5.22 6.09 -4.26
C THR A 204 5.32 7.28 -3.33
N THR A 205 4.98 7.10 -2.05
CA THR A 205 5.10 8.14 -1.02
C THR A 205 6.52 8.68 -0.93
N ALA A 206 7.52 7.78 -0.90
CA ALA A 206 8.94 8.15 -0.83
C ALA A 206 9.42 8.95 -2.05
N ILE A 207 8.75 8.80 -3.19
CA ILE A 207 9.07 9.50 -4.45
C ILE A 207 8.33 10.83 -4.55
N VAL A 208 7.00 10.78 -4.40
CA VAL A 208 6.12 11.88 -4.82
C VAL A 208 5.99 12.95 -3.74
N ILE A 209 6.01 12.58 -2.46
CA ILE A 209 5.83 13.56 -1.37
C ILE A 209 7.03 14.50 -1.24
N PRO A 210 8.29 14.04 -1.23
CA PRO A 210 9.43 14.97 -1.25
C PRO A 210 9.44 15.90 -2.47
N LEU A 211 9.04 15.38 -3.63
CA LEU A 211 8.89 16.20 -4.84
C LEU A 211 7.81 17.27 -4.66
N GLY A 212 6.63 16.91 -4.16
CA GLY A 212 5.55 17.86 -3.92
C GLY A 212 5.94 18.97 -2.93
N LEU A 213 6.69 18.62 -1.88
CA LEU A 213 7.24 19.58 -0.93
C LEU A 213 8.26 20.52 -1.60
N ALA A 214 9.17 19.98 -2.40
CA ALA A 214 10.17 20.76 -3.14
C ALA A 214 9.52 21.72 -4.15
N LEU A 215 8.36 21.34 -4.71
CA LEU A 215 7.56 22.17 -5.61
C LEU A 215 6.70 23.21 -4.89
N GLY A 216 6.69 23.25 -3.54
CA GLY A 216 5.89 24.18 -2.75
C GLY A 216 4.38 23.89 -2.80
N ILE A 217 3.98 22.65 -3.06
CA ILE A 217 2.57 22.25 -3.06
C ILE A 217 1.98 22.44 -1.66
N SER A 218 0.80 23.03 -1.58
CA SER A 218 0.11 23.26 -0.30
C SER A 218 -0.25 21.94 0.41
N THR A 219 -0.21 21.95 1.74
CA THR A 219 -0.47 20.76 2.57
C THR A 219 -1.79 20.08 2.26
N PRO A 220 -2.93 20.76 2.03
CA PRO A 220 -4.18 20.10 1.65
C PRO A 220 -4.08 19.32 0.35
N VAL A 221 -3.38 19.86 -0.66
CA VAL A 221 -3.19 19.19 -1.94
C VAL A 221 -2.22 18.00 -1.82
N LEU A 222 -1.16 18.15 -1.00
CA LEU A 222 -0.23 17.07 -0.69
C LEU A 222 -0.93 15.90 -0.03
N LEU A 223 -1.76 16.16 0.98
CA LEU A 223 -2.51 15.11 1.67
C LEU A 223 -3.57 14.47 0.77
N ALA A 224 -4.29 15.27 -0.02
CA ALA A 224 -5.22 14.74 -0.99
C ALA A 224 -4.52 13.82 -2.00
N GLY A 225 -3.38 14.24 -2.55
CA GLY A 225 -2.56 13.41 -3.42
C GLY A 225 -2.06 12.14 -2.74
N TRP A 226 -1.58 12.25 -1.52
CA TRP A 226 -1.06 11.11 -0.76
C TRP A 226 -2.12 10.03 -0.50
N VAL A 227 -3.34 10.44 -0.13
CA VAL A 227 -4.43 9.49 0.13
C VAL A 227 -4.82 8.73 -1.14
N THR A 228 -4.81 9.40 -2.32
CA THR A 228 -5.12 8.74 -3.60
C THR A 228 -4.12 7.65 -3.99
N ILE A 229 -2.91 7.66 -3.44
CA ILE A 229 -1.94 6.58 -3.64
C ILE A 229 -2.49 5.25 -3.10
N GLY A 230 -3.32 5.27 -2.06
CA GLY A 230 -4.00 4.08 -1.53
C GLY A 230 -4.93 3.39 -2.53
N SER A 231 -5.38 4.10 -3.58
CA SER A 231 -6.25 3.57 -4.64
C SER A 231 -5.46 2.92 -5.81
N HIS A 232 -4.25 2.43 -5.58
CA HIS A 232 -3.29 1.93 -6.59
C HIS A 232 -3.61 0.52 -7.11
N PHE A 233 -4.86 0.14 -7.21
CA PHE A 233 -5.30 -1.15 -7.75
C PHE A 233 -5.96 -1.07 -9.13
N LEU A 234 -5.81 0.05 -9.85
CA LEU A 234 -6.23 0.17 -11.25
C LEU A 234 -5.53 -0.87 -12.13
N ILE A 235 -4.23 -1.06 -11.91
CA ILE A 235 -3.44 -2.15 -12.47
C ILE A 235 -3.32 -3.21 -11.39
N PRO A 236 -3.95 -4.40 -11.55
CA PRO A 236 -3.98 -5.41 -10.50
C PRO A 236 -2.63 -6.15 -10.39
N ALA A 237 -1.57 -5.44 -10.07
CA ALA A 237 -0.21 -5.96 -9.95
C ALA A 237 0.31 -5.91 -8.49
N ALA A 238 -0.38 -5.19 -7.61
CA ALA A 238 -0.06 -5.17 -6.18
C ALA A 238 -0.38 -6.52 -5.52
N SER A 239 0.35 -6.89 -4.49
CA SER A 239 0.23 -8.19 -3.80
C SER A 239 -1.18 -8.47 -3.28
N GLU A 240 -1.84 -7.46 -2.71
CA GLU A 240 -3.21 -7.52 -2.23
C GLU A 240 -4.22 -7.75 -3.36
N SER A 241 -4.03 -7.07 -4.50
CA SER A 241 -4.88 -7.25 -5.68
C SER A 241 -4.71 -8.64 -6.28
N LEU A 242 -3.47 -9.14 -6.34
CA LEU A 242 -3.19 -10.49 -6.82
C LEU A 242 -3.75 -11.55 -5.87
N ALA A 243 -3.70 -11.32 -4.55
CA ALA A 243 -4.32 -12.21 -3.57
C ALA A 243 -5.84 -12.24 -3.75
N ALA A 244 -6.49 -11.09 -3.91
CA ALA A 244 -7.93 -11.01 -4.16
C ALA A 244 -8.33 -11.79 -5.44
N ILE A 245 -7.55 -11.65 -6.53
CA ILE A 245 -7.77 -12.42 -7.77
C ILE A 245 -7.56 -13.92 -7.55
N ALA A 246 -6.60 -14.29 -6.71
CA ALA A 246 -6.32 -15.70 -6.43
C ALA A 246 -7.44 -16.39 -5.65
N PHE A 247 -8.16 -15.63 -4.81
CA PHE A 247 -9.34 -16.11 -4.05
C PHE A 247 -10.64 -16.07 -4.87
N ASP A 248 -10.65 -15.30 -5.97
CA ASP A 248 -11.84 -15.23 -6.82
C ASP A 248 -12.03 -16.52 -7.64
N THR A 249 -13.27 -16.97 -7.76
CA THR A 249 -13.63 -18.18 -8.52
C THR A 249 -13.29 -18.08 -10.00
N ALA A 250 -13.39 -16.88 -10.58
CA ALA A 250 -13.02 -16.62 -11.97
C ALA A 250 -11.48 -16.50 -12.13
N GLY A 251 -10.75 -16.12 -11.08
CA GLY A 251 -9.30 -15.95 -11.09
C GLY A 251 -8.81 -14.94 -12.11
N THR A 252 -9.67 -13.98 -12.52
CA THR A 252 -9.35 -12.96 -13.52
C THR A 252 -10.11 -11.67 -13.25
N THR A 253 -9.46 -10.53 -13.57
CA THR A 253 -10.12 -9.22 -13.54
C THR A 253 -10.63 -8.79 -14.91
N LYS A 254 -10.48 -9.65 -15.93
CA LYS A 254 -10.79 -9.29 -17.32
C LYS A 254 -12.27 -9.14 -17.55
N ILE A 255 -12.72 -7.91 -17.86
CA ILE A 255 -14.09 -7.57 -18.27
C ILE A 255 -14.09 -6.88 -19.65
N GLY A 256 -14.93 -7.36 -20.57
CA GLY A 256 -15.11 -6.71 -21.87
C GLY A 256 -13.87 -6.78 -22.80
N LYS A 257 -13.78 -5.83 -23.74
CA LYS A 257 -12.79 -5.80 -24.83
C LYS A 257 -11.88 -4.56 -24.85
N PHE A 258 -11.96 -3.69 -23.84
CA PHE A 258 -11.16 -2.46 -23.79
C PHE A 258 -9.70 -2.70 -23.42
N VAL A 259 -8.84 -1.72 -23.71
CA VAL A 259 -7.42 -1.76 -23.33
C VAL A 259 -7.26 -1.83 -21.81
N PHE A 260 -8.00 -1.01 -21.08
CA PHE A 260 -8.09 -1.10 -19.62
C PHE A 260 -9.25 -2.01 -19.19
N ASN A 261 -9.07 -3.27 -19.44
CA ASN A 261 -10.04 -4.32 -19.28
C ASN A 261 -9.93 -4.97 -17.89
N THR A 262 -10.19 -4.20 -16.85
CA THR A 262 -10.13 -4.68 -15.47
C THR A 262 -11.37 -4.29 -14.67
N SER A 263 -11.88 -5.21 -13.86
CA SER A 263 -12.97 -4.95 -12.91
C SER A 263 -12.60 -3.91 -11.86
N TYR A 264 -11.32 -3.69 -11.64
CA TYR A 264 -10.81 -2.70 -10.67
C TYR A 264 -10.80 -1.25 -11.18
N LEU A 265 -11.04 -1.01 -12.48
CA LEU A 265 -11.03 0.34 -13.06
C LEU A 265 -11.99 1.28 -12.33
N LEU A 266 -13.26 0.90 -12.27
CA LEU A 266 -14.28 1.76 -11.68
C LEU A 266 -14.11 1.95 -10.17
N PRO A 267 -13.93 0.89 -9.36
CA PRO A 267 -13.72 1.04 -7.92
C PRO A 267 -12.47 1.84 -7.57
N SER A 268 -11.37 1.69 -8.31
CA SER A 268 -10.14 2.47 -8.11
C SER A 268 -10.37 3.96 -8.37
N LEU A 269 -11.05 4.30 -9.48
CA LEU A 269 -11.35 5.69 -9.81
C LEU A 269 -12.31 6.33 -8.82
N VAL A 270 -13.37 5.63 -8.43
CA VAL A 270 -14.34 6.14 -7.43
C VAL A 270 -13.65 6.39 -6.10
N MET A 271 -12.85 5.43 -5.64
CA MET A 271 -12.08 5.57 -4.40
C MET A 271 -11.14 6.78 -4.48
N ALA A 272 -10.34 6.89 -5.53
CA ALA A 272 -9.39 7.98 -5.69
C ALA A 272 -10.05 9.37 -5.69
N VAL A 273 -11.21 9.51 -6.37
CA VAL A 273 -11.94 10.79 -6.42
C VAL A 273 -12.51 11.15 -5.04
N VAL A 274 -13.12 10.20 -4.36
CA VAL A 274 -13.69 10.44 -3.02
C VAL A 274 -12.57 10.70 -2.00
N ASP A 275 -11.51 9.90 -2.02
CA ASP A 275 -10.32 10.09 -1.18
C ASP A 275 -9.75 11.50 -1.34
N ALA A 276 -9.52 11.92 -2.58
CA ALA A 276 -8.99 13.25 -2.88
C ALA A 276 -9.90 14.37 -2.37
N ALA A 277 -11.20 14.27 -2.66
CA ALA A 277 -12.18 15.29 -2.28
C ALA A 277 -12.30 15.41 -0.76
N VAL A 278 -12.46 14.29 -0.06
CA VAL A 278 -12.61 14.27 1.41
C VAL A 278 -11.30 14.73 2.08
N ALA A 279 -10.15 14.23 1.63
CA ALA A 279 -8.85 14.61 2.20
C ALA A 279 -8.57 16.11 1.99
N PHE A 280 -8.85 16.64 0.80
CA PHE A 280 -8.67 18.06 0.52
C PHE A 280 -9.57 18.93 1.42
N LEU A 281 -10.86 18.59 1.55
CA LEU A 281 -11.81 19.32 2.39
C LEU A 281 -11.41 19.28 3.85
N LEU A 282 -11.11 18.10 4.40
CA LEU A 282 -10.72 17.94 5.79
C LEU A 282 -9.41 18.66 6.09
N ALA A 283 -8.40 18.51 5.22
CA ALA A 283 -7.12 19.17 5.39
C ALA A 283 -7.23 20.71 5.32
N SER A 284 -8.13 21.22 4.48
CA SER A 284 -8.38 22.67 4.39
C SER A 284 -9.07 23.26 5.62
N VAL A 285 -9.72 22.43 6.45
CA VAL A 285 -10.41 22.86 7.69
C VAL A 285 -9.55 22.62 8.92
N ILE A 286 -8.76 21.54 8.94
CA ILE A 286 -8.00 21.09 10.12
C ILE A 286 -6.61 21.70 10.14
N LEU A 287 -5.99 21.90 8.96
CA LEU A 287 -4.62 22.41 8.77
C LEU A 287 -4.61 23.80 8.17
#